data_b294286b383577fe5d7b393b8801c455
#
_entry.id   b294286b383577fe5d7b393b8801c455
#
_cell.length_a   1.000
_cell.length_b   1.000
_cell.length_c   1.000
_cell.angle_alpha   90.00
_cell.angle_beta   90.00
_cell.angle_gamma   90.00
#
_symmetry.space_group_name_H-M   'P 1'
#
loop_
_entity.id
_entity.type
_entity.pdbx_description
1 polymer ?
#
loop_
_entity_poly.entity_id
_entity_poly.type
_entity_poly.pdbx_seq_one_letter_code
_entity_poly.pdbx_strand_id
1 'polypeptide(L)'
;MWSSFIGFVICSDNRLYIGLFGILMFPLLILAVVAYITAFIFAPPVDIDGIREAVAGSLLYGNNIITGALIPSSNAIGVHFYPIWASLGFDEWLYNGGTYQFVVLHFIVGVAAWMGREWEFSFRLAMRPWIFVAFSAPLVAATAVFIVYPIGQ
;
A
#
# COMPACT_ATOMS: atom_id res chain seq x y z
N MET A 1 8.99 -9.10 29.65
CA MET A 1 8.87 -8.12 28.53
C MET A 1 8.11 -8.71 27.36
N TRP A 2 8.53 -9.87 26.86
CA TRP A 2 7.84 -10.48 25.70
C TRP A 2 6.38 -10.83 26.00
N SER A 3 6.11 -11.43 27.16
CA SER A 3 4.74 -11.78 27.53
C SER A 3 3.84 -10.56 27.69
N SER A 4 4.36 -9.44 28.21
CA SER A 4 3.61 -8.20 28.31
C SER A 4 3.28 -7.64 26.93
N PHE A 5 4.22 -7.71 26.00
CA PHE A 5 4.01 -7.25 24.62
C PHE A 5 2.93 -8.08 23.94
N ILE A 6 3.03 -9.42 24.05
CA ILE A 6 2.03 -10.30 23.44
C ILE A 6 0.66 -10.08 24.08
N GLY A 7 0.61 -9.92 25.40
CA GLY A 7 -0.65 -9.63 26.10
C GLY A 7 -1.29 -8.35 25.61
N PHE A 8 -0.50 -7.30 25.39
CA PHE A 8 -1.01 -6.04 24.83
C PHE A 8 -1.54 -6.24 23.40
N VAL A 9 -0.81 -6.98 22.57
CA VAL A 9 -1.17 -7.19 21.17
C VAL A 9 -2.52 -7.90 21.03
N ILE A 10 -2.78 -8.92 21.88
CA ILE A 10 -4.00 -9.73 21.74
C ILE A 10 -5.15 -9.27 22.64
N CYS A 11 -4.97 -8.19 23.42
CA CYS A 11 -6.00 -7.71 24.34
C CYS A 11 -7.14 -7.04 23.57
N SER A 12 -8.36 -7.57 23.71
CA SER A 12 -9.55 -7.00 23.07
C SER A 12 -10.09 -5.76 23.77
N ASP A 13 -9.58 -5.45 24.97
CA ASP A 13 -9.99 -4.27 25.75
C ASP A 13 -9.23 -3.02 25.36
N ASN A 14 -8.18 -3.12 24.54
CA ASN A 14 -7.51 -1.94 24.01
C ASN A 14 -8.49 -1.13 23.16
N ARG A 15 -8.30 0.19 23.17
CA ARG A 15 -9.14 1.08 22.35
C ARG A 15 -9.17 0.64 20.88
N LEU A 16 -8.00 0.25 20.38
CA LEU A 16 -7.88 -0.36 19.06
C LEU A 16 -7.32 -1.76 19.24
N TYR A 17 -8.06 -2.76 18.77
CA TYR A 17 -7.55 -4.12 18.78
C TYR A 17 -6.40 -4.25 17.79
N ILE A 18 -5.24 -4.69 18.26
CA ILE A 18 -4.06 -4.86 17.42
C ILE A 18 -4.05 -6.24 16.77
N GLY A 19 -3.97 -7.30 17.57
CA GLY A 19 -3.91 -8.67 17.09
C GLY A 19 -2.58 -9.01 16.42
N LEU A 20 -2.39 -10.28 16.08
CA LEU A 20 -1.19 -10.71 15.39
C LEU A 20 -1.13 -10.15 13.96
N PHE A 21 -2.29 -10.08 13.29
CA PHE A 21 -2.35 -9.44 11.98
C PHE A 21 -2.11 -7.93 12.06
N GLY A 22 -2.52 -7.29 13.16
CA GLY A 22 -2.29 -5.86 13.35
C GLY A 22 -0.82 -5.50 13.44
N ILE A 23 0.03 -6.39 13.95
CA ILE A 23 1.48 -6.15 13.97
C ILE A 23 2.02 -5.95 12.55
N LEU A 24 1.46 -6.65 11.58
CA LEU A 24 1.83 -6.49 10.17
C LEU A 24 1.06 -5.35 9.51
N MET A 25 -0.24 -5.23 9.81
CA MET A 25 -1.13 -4.27 9.17
C MET A 25 -0.75 -2.83 9.45
N PHE A 26 -0.54 -2.47 10.72
CA PHE A 26 -0.29 -1.08 11.08
C PHE A 26 0.97 -0.52 10.43
N PRO A 27 2.14 -1.19 10.51
CA PRO A 27 3.32 -0.68 9.81
C PRO A 27 3.14 -0.63 8.29
N LEU A 28 2.50 -1.64 7.70
CA LEU A 28 2.32 -1.68 6.25
C LEU A 28 1.45 -0.54 5.74
N LEU A 29 0.31 -0.31 6.38
CA LEU A 29 -0.58 0.77 5.97
C LEU A 29 0.03 2.15 6.21
N ILE A 30 0.70 2.33 7.35
CA ILE A 30 1.39 3.59 7.65
C ILE A 30 2.47 3.85 6.61
N LEU A 31 3.27 2.84 6.30
CA LEU A 31 4.33 2.97 5.31
C LEU A 31 3.78 3.31 3.93
N ALA A 32 2.71 2.63 3.51
CA ALA A 32 2.07 2.91 2.23
C ALA A 32 1.54 4.35 2.15
N VAL A 33 0.88 4.82 3.21
CA VAL A 33 0.32 6.18 3.25
C VAL A 33 1.42 7.23 3.25
N VAL A 34 2.45 7.04 4.08
CA VAL A 34 3.57 7.99 4.16
C VAL A 34 4.31 8.04 2.82
N ALA A 35 4.54 6.89 2.20
CA ALA A 35 5.21 6.84 0.90
C ALA A 35 4.35 7.51 -0.18
N TYR A 36 3.04 7.31 -0.15
CA TYR A 36 2.13 7.94 -1.10
C TYR A 36 2.16 9.47 -0.97
N ILE A 37 2.04 9.97 0.25
CA ILE A 37 2.04 11.43 0.49
C ILE A 37 3.39 12.02 0.07
N THR A 38 4.49 11.38 0.44
CA THR A 38 5.83 11.85 0.08
C THR A 38 6.01 11.90 -1.44
N ALA A 39 5.61 10.84 -2.13
CA ALA A 39 5.71 10.77 -3.57
C ALA A 39 4.77 11.77 -4.26
N PHE A 40 3.56 11.95 -3.73
CA PHE A 40 2.61 12.92 -4.27
C PHE A 40 3.18 14.34 -4.24
N ILE A 41 3.96 14.66 -3.23
CA ILE A 41 4.55 16.00 -3.07
C ILE A 41 5.88 16.12 -3.81
N PHE A 42 6.77 15.13 -3.71
CA PHE A 42 8.18 15.28 -4.05
C PHE A 42 8.67 14.43 -5.23
N ALA A 43 7.92 13.44 -5.69
CA ALA A 43 8.45 12.49 -6.67
C ALA A 43 8.89 13.18 -7.96
N PRO A 44 10.07 12.80 -8.50
CA PRO A 44 10.49 13.31 -9.81
C PRO A 44 9.64 12.72 -10.93
N PRO A 45 9.71 13.29 -12.15
CA PRO A 45 8.98 12.74 -13.29
C PRO A 45 9.32 11.28 -13.56
N VAL A 46 8.33 10.53 -14.01
CA VAL A 46 8.41 9.08 -14.23
C VAL A 46 8.16 8.76 -15.69
N ASP A 47 8.96 7.85 -16.24
CA ASP A 47 8.84 7.37 -17.60
C ASP A 47 7.77 6.26 -17.67
N ILE A 48 6.51 6.65 -17.69
CA ILE A 48 5.40 5.71 -17.64
C ILE A 48 5.29 4.83 -18.91
N ASP A 49 5.54 5.42 -20.07
CA ASP A 49 5.34 4.69 -21.35
C ASP A 49 6.57 3.88 -21.76
N GLY A 50 7.68 4.03 -21.09
CA GLY A 50 8.92 3.32 -21.42
C GLY A 50 9.64 3.87 -22.63
N ILE A 51 9.26 5.05 -23.11
CA ILE A 51 9.87 5.68 -24.31
C ILE A 51 10.81 6.82 -23.93
N ARG A 52 11.19 6.90 -22.64
CA ARG A 52 12.05 7.95 -22.09
C ARG A 52 11.44 9.35 -22.20
N GLU A 53 10.12 9.41 -22.08
CA GLU A 53 9.37 10.66 -22.01
C GLU A 53 8.71 10.70 -20.61
N ALA A 54 9.34 11.42 -19.69
CA ALA A 54 8.92 11.44 -18.29
C ALA A 54 7.68 12.28 -18.09
N VAL A 55 6.76 11.78 -17.23
CA VAL A 55 5.54 12.46 -16.86
C VAL A 55 5.64 12.91 -15.41
N ALA A 56 5.37 14.20 -15.15
CA ALA A 56 5.38 14.76 -13.81
C ALA A 56 4.02 14.59 -13.15
N GLY A 57 3.98 14.05 -11.95
CA GLY A 57 2.74 13.87 -11.20
C GLY A 57 2.76 14.53 -9.82
N SER A 58 3.91 15.00 -9.34
CA SER A 58 4.00 15.57 -8.00
C SER A 58 3.75 17.06 -7.97
N LEU A 59 3.45 17.58 -6.78
CA LEU A 59 3.16 19.00 -6.59
C LEU A 59 4.38 19.88 -6.89
N LEU A 60 5.58 19.42 -6.57
CA LEU A 60 6.79 20.21 -6.82
C LEU A 60 7.09 20.39 -8.30
N TYR A 61 6.53 19.55 -9.14
CA TYR A 61 6.77 19.59 -10.58
C TYR A 61 5.61 20.21 -11.36
N GLY A 62 4.84 21.06 -10.68
CA GLY A 62 3.86 21.91 -11.36
C GLY A 62 2.42 21.41 -11.29
N ASN A 63 2.15 20.36 -10.52
CA ASN A 63 0.79 19.86 -10.35
C ASN A 63 0.13 20.48 -9.13
N ASN A 64 -1.20 20.46 -9.13
CA ASN A 64 -2.01 20.80 -7.97
C ASN A 64 -2.68 19.52 -7.45
N ILE A 65 -3.53 19.67 -6.43
CA ILE A 65 -4.20 18.50 -5.84
C ILE A 65 -5.08 17.76 -6.86
N ILE A 66 -5.65 18.48 -7.80
CA ILE A 66 -6.54 17.88 -8.81
C ILE A 66 -5.74 17.14 -9.88
N THR A 67 -4.63 17.71 -10.35
CA THR A 67 -3.84 17.13 -11.43
C THR A 67 -2.73 16.22 -10.93
N GLY A 68 -2.40 16.27 -9.63
CA GLY A 68 -1.36 15.44 -9.05
C GLY A 68 -1.72 13.96 -9.06
N ALA A 69 -0.73 13.12 -9.21
CA ALA A 69 -0.91 11.67 -9.22
C ALA A 69 0.42 10.96 -8.93
N LEU A 70 0.33 9.74 -8.41
CA LEU A 70 1.46 8.81 -8.45
C LEU A 70 1.48 8.17 -9.83
N ILE A 71 2.53 8.46 -10.58
CA ILE A 71 2.64 7.96 -11.94
C ILE A 71 2.99 6.47 -11.89
N PRO A 72 2.24 5.62 -12.61
CA PRO A 72 2.50 4.17 -12.63
C PRO A 72 3.91 3.82 -13.08
N SER A 73 4.33 2.60 -12.75
CA SER A 73 5.63 2.08 -13.16
C SER A 73 5.74 2.04 -14.68
N SER A 74 6.98 2.19 -15.15
CA SER A 74 7.28 2.20 -16.58
C SER A 74 6.72 0.97 -17.30
N ASN A 75 6.21 1.18 -18.50
CA ASN A 75 5.77 0.08 -19.36
C ASN A 75 6.92 -0.85 -19.75
N ALA A 76 8.16 -0.36 -19.71
CA ALA A 76 9.34 -1.20 -19.94
C ALA A 76 9.51 -2.25 -18.84
N ILE A 77 9.08 -1.94 -17.61
CA ILE A 77 9.08 -2.89 -16.50
C ILE A 77 7.87 -3.81 -16.60
N GLY A 78 6.74 -3.28 -17.06
CA GLY A 78 5.50 -4.03 -17.16
C GLY A 78 5.02 -4.48 -15.79
N VAL A 79 4.70 -5.76 -15.68
CA VAL A 79 4.26 -6.38 -14.42
C VAL A 79 5.40 -7.07 -13.66
N HIS A 80 6.64 -6.85 -14.06
CA HIS A 80 7.79 -7.42 -13.36
C HIS A 80 7.96 -6.76 -11.99
N PHE A 81 8.37 -7.55 -11.03
CA PHE A 81 8.66 -7.06 -9.69
C PHE A 81 9.90 -6.18 -9.74
N TYR A 82 9.77 -4.93 -9.27
CA TYR A 82 10.84 -3.94 -9.36
C TYR A 82 11.09 -3.28 -8.00
N PRO A 83 11.68 -3.99 -7.04
CA PRO A 83 12.04 -3.40 -5.76
C PRO A 83 13.29 -2.52 -5.89
N ILE A 84 13.56 -1.72 -4.85
CA ILE A 84 14.72 -0.82 -4.86
C ILE A 84 16.02 -1.58 -5.14
N TRP A 85 16.17 -2.77 -4.55
CA TRP A 85 17.41 -3.56 -4.69
C TRP A 85 17.58 -4.18 -6.07
N ALA A 86 16.54 -4.22 -6.89
CA ALA A 86 16.65 -4.71 -8.27
C ALA A 86 17.06 -3.61 -9.24
N SER A 87 17.06 -2.35 -8.81
CA SER A 87 17.50 -1.23 -9.63
C SER A 87 19.00 -1.00 -9.45
N LEU A 88 19.59 -0.28 -10.38
CA LEU A 88 21.01 0.11 -10.28
C LEU A 88 21.23 1.28 -9.32
N GLY A 89 20.17 1.99 -8.96
CA GLY A 89 20.24 3.11 -8.03
C GLY A 89 18.87 3.63 -7.70
N PHE A 90 18.81 4.44 -6.63
CA PHE A 90 17.55 5.01 -6.17
C PHE A 90 16.95 5.95 -7.21
N ASP A 91 17.77 6.73 -7.89
CA ASP A 91 17.30 7.66 -8.91
C ASP A 91 16.70 6.90 -10.10
N GLU A 92 17.30 5.79 -10.51
CA GLU A 92 16.73 4.94 -11.55
C GLU A 92 15.38 4.36 -11.11
N TRP A 93 15.32 3.89 -9.87
CA TRP A 93 14.09 3.34 -9.32
C TRP A 93 12.96 4.38 -9.33
N LEU A 94 13.26 5.62 -8.95
CA LEU A 94 12.28 6.71 -9.00
C LEU A 94 11.86 7.02 -10.44
N TYR A 95 12.82 7.09 -11.36
CA TYR A 95 12.53 7.41 -12.76
C TYR A 95 11.64 6.35 -13.42
N ASN A 96 11.81 5.10 -13.07
CA ASN A 96 11.03 4.02 -13.64
C ASN A 96 9.71 3.76 -12.90
N GLY A 97 9.36 4.58 -11.93
CA GLY A 97 8.07 4.47 -11.26
C GLY A 97 8.01 3.39 -10.20
N GLY A 98 9.15 3.00 -9.62
CA GLY A 98 9.19 2.01 -8.54
C GLY A 98 8.38 2.42 -7.32
N THR A 99 8.23 3.73 -7.09
CA THR A 99 7.41 4.26 -5.99
C THR A 99 5.96 3.78 -6.08
N TYR A 100 5.41 3.73 -7.29
CA TYR A 100 4.05 3.24 -7.50
C TYR A 100 3.92 1.78 -7.05
N GLN A 101 4.83 0.90 -7.46
CA GLN A 101 4.84 -0.48 -6.99
C GLN A 101 5.01 -0.56 -5.48
N PHE A 102 5.91 0.24 -4.92
CA PHE A 102 6.15 0.26 -3.49
C PHE A 102 4.85 0.53 -2.72
N VAL A 103 4.14 1.59 -3.09
CA VAL A 103 2.89 1.96 -2.42
C VAL A 103 1.81 0.90 -2.63
N VAL A 104 1.62 0.45 -3.86
CA VAL A 104 0.55 -0.50 -4.20
C VAL A 104 0.74 -1.82 -3.49
N LEU A 105 1.95 -2.38 -3.52
CA LEU A 105 2.20 -3.68 -2.91
C LEU A 105 2.08 -3.63 -1.38
N HIS A 106 2.62 -2.59 -0.75
CA HIS A 106 2.48 -2.45 0.69
C HIS A 106 1.02 -2.23 1.11
N PHE A 107 0.27 -1.46 0.32
CA PHE A 107 -1.14 -1.25 0.60
C PHE A 107 -1.95 -2.53 0.45
N ILE A 108 -1.74 -3.29 -0.62
CA ILE A 108 -2.49 -4.53 -0.86
C ILE A 108 -2.22 -5.54 0.26
N VAL A 109 -0.96 -5.72 0.66
CA VAL A 109 -0.63 -6.62 1.77
C VAL A 109 -1.20 -6.10 3.08
N GLY A 110 -1.20 -4.78 3.28
CA GLY A 110 -1.81 -4.16 4.45
C GLY A 110 -3.32 -4.41 4.51
N VAL A 111 -4.01 -4.32 3.39
CA VAL A 111 -5.45 -4.63 3.30
C VAL A 111 -5.71 -6.11 3.60
N ALA A 112 -4.86 -7.00 3.07
CA ALA A 112 -4.97 -8.42 3.38
C ALA A 112 -4.80 -8.68 4.89
N ALA A 113 -3.86 -7.99 5.52
CA ALA A 113 -3.66 -8.08 6.96
C ALA A 113 -4.85 -7.48 7.74
N TRP A 114 -5.50 -6.44 7.19
CA TRP A 114 -6.73 -5.89 7.77
C TRP A 114 -7.83 -6.94 7.82
N MET A 115 -8.01 -7.67 6.74
CA MET A 115 -9.00 -8.75 6.68
C MET A 115 -8.65 -9.85 7.69
N GLY A 116 -7.37 -10.20 7.78
CA GLY A 116 -6.91 -11.17 8.77
C GLY A 116 -7.14 -10.68 10.21
N ARG A 117 -6.95 -9.40 10.45
CA ARG A 117 -7.20 -8.78 11.76
C ARG A 117 -8.68 -8.83 12.13
N GLU A 118 -9.57 -8.60 11.16
CA GLU A 118 -11.02 -8.70 11.41
C GLU A 118 -11.41 -10.13 11.77
N TRP A 119 -10.87 -11.12 11.06
CA TRP A 119 -11.06 -12.53 11.40
C TRP A 119 -10.55 -12.83 12.80
N GLU A 120 -9.35 -12.39 13.12
CA GLU A 120 -8.72 -12.64 14.41
C GLU A 120 -9.54 -12.03 15.56
N PHE A 121 -10.02 -10.81 15.37
CA PHE A 121 -10.85 -10.14 16.36
C PHE A 121 -12.16 -10.89 16.61
N SER A 122 -12.78 -11.41 15.54
CA SER A 122 -13.99 -12.21 15.69
C SER A 122 -13.72 -13.48 16.51
N PHE A 123 -12.56 -14.10 16.30
CA PHE A 123 -12.12 -15.25 17.07
C PHE A 123 -11.95 -14.88 18.56
N ARG A 124 -11.34 -13.74 18.83
CA ARG A 124 -11.12 -13.27 20.21
C ARG A 124 -12.42 -13.02 20.96
N LEU A 125 -13.46 -12.59 20.26
CA LEU A 125 -14.78 -12.34 20.85
C LEU A 125 -15.69 -13.57 20.80
N ALA A 126 -15.16 -14.73 20.41
CA ALA A 126 -15.91 -15.98 20.25
C ALA A 126 -17.12 -15.81 19.31
N MET A 127 -16.99 -14.92 18.32
CA MET A 127 -18.02 -14.70 17.30
C MET A 127 -17.83 -15.68 16.15
N ARG A 128 -18.86 -15.81 15.32
CA ARG A 128 -18.72 -16.50 14.05
C ARG A 128 -17.76 -15.71 13.18
N PRO A 129 -16.89 -16.39 12.35
CA PRO A 129 -15.73 -15.71 11.75
C PRO A 129 -16.01 -14.95 10.45
N TRP A 130 -17.25 -14.82 10.01
CA TRP A 130 -17.55 -14.43 8.64
C TRP A 130 -17.75 -12.92 8.43
N ILE A 131 -17.58 -12.08 9.48
CA ILE A 131 -17.69 -10.63 9.32
C ILE A 131 -16.65 -10.09 8.34
N PHE A 132 -15.43 -10.64 8.40
CA PHE A 132 -14.39 -10.19 7.48
C PHE A 132 -14.73 -10.51 6.02
N VAL A 133 -15.47 -11.60 5.78
CA VAL A 133 -15.93 -11.95 4.43
C VAL A 133 -16.91 -10.90 3.92
N ALA A 134 -17.84 -10.47 4.76
CA ALA A 134 -18.80 -9.42 4.38
C ALA A 134 -18.09 -8.10 4.07
N PHE A 135 -17.13 -7.71 4.90
CA PHE A 135 -16.38 -6.46 4.69
C PHE A 135 -15.34 -6.58 3.58
N SER A 136 -14.91 -7.80 3.23
CA SER A 136 -13.94 -8.00 2.16
C SER A 136 -14.47 -7.54 0.80
N ALA A 137 -15.77 -7.63 0.57
CA ALA A 137 -16.35 -7.22 -0.70
C ALA A 137 -16.09 -5.72 -1.00
N PRO A 138 -16.42 -4.76 -0.11
CA PRO A 138 -16.08 -3.36 -0.38
C PRO A 138 -14.57 -3.09 -0.39
N LEU A 139 -13.77 -3.78 0.44
CA LEU A 139 -12.32 -3.60 0.43
C LEU A 139 -11.72 -4.07 -0.89
N VAL A 140 -12.12 -5.24 -1.36
CA VAL A 140 -11.63 -5.78 -2.63
C VAL A 140 -12.12 -4.92 -3.79
N ALA A 141 -13.37 -4.47 -3.75
CA ALA A 141 -13.92 -3.60 -4.78
C ALA A 141 -13.16 -2.27 -4.85
N ALA A 142 -12.89 -1.64 -3.70
CA ALA A 142 -12.13 -0.40 -3.65
C ALA A 142 -10.70 -0.60 -4.16
N THR A 143 -10.05 -1.69 -3.74
CA THR A 143 -8.70 -2.02 -4.20
C THR A 143 -8.68 -2.27 -5.70
N ALA A 144 -9.66 -2.99 -6.23
CA ALA A 144 -9.76 -3.25 -7.66
C ALA A 144 -9.94 -1.96 -8.46
N VAL A 145 -10.83 -1.07 -8.00
CA VAL A 145 -11.13 0.18 -8.72
C VAL A 145 -9.97 1.15 -8.68
N PHE A 146 -9.34 1.34 -7.52
CA PHE A 146 -8.36 2.41 -7.35
C PHE A 146 -6.92 1.96 -7.56
N ILE A 147 -6.64 0.67 -7.47
CA ILE A 147 -5.28 0.15 -7.54
C ILE A 147 -5.09 -0.78 -8.73
N VAL A 148 -5.89 -1.85 -8.80
CA VAL A 148 -5.67 -2.93 -9.78
C VAL A 148 -6.12 -2.53 -11.18
N TYR A 149 -7.30 -1.91 -11.30
CA TYR A 149 -7.80 -1.51 -12.62
C TYR A 149 -6.86 -0.55 -13.35
N PRO A 150 -6.32 0.51 -12.70
CA PRO A 150 -5.34 1.37 -13.36
C PRO A 150 -4.08 0.63 -13.82
N ILE A 151 -3.61 -0.36 -13.07
CA ILE A 151 -2.45 -1.16 -13.47
C ILE A 151 -2.74 -1.94 -14.74
N GLY A 152 -3.98 -2.46 -14.86
CA GLY A 152 -4.38 -3.28 -16.01
C GLY A 152 -4.54 -2.49 -17.32
N GLN A 153 -4.57 -1.18 -17.25
CA GLN A 153 -4.64 -0.33 -18.42
C GLN A 153 -3.25 -0.02 -18.95
#